data_3515a441590829a83d46acfdd4266db9
#
_entry.id   3515a441590829a83d46acfdd4266db9
#
_cell.length_a   1.000
_cell.length_b   1.000
_cell.length_c   1.000
_cell.angle_alpha   90.00
_cell.angle_beta   90.00
_cell.angle_gamma   90.00
#
_symmetry.space_group_name_H-M   'P 1'
#
loop_
_entity.id
_entity.type
_entity.pdbx_description
1 polymer ?
#
loop_
_entity_poly.entity_id
_entity_poly.type
_entity_poly.pdbx_seq_one_letter_code
_entity_poly.pdbx_strand_id
1 'polypeptide(L)'
;LIAAANTFRRKGFNYQTQVLFVANDIDRVTAQMCFIQLSLLGCPGYVAVANTLSNPVAGKVLMPEERPGQEFWYTPFYFRKEWSMRRQLQIFERQFGALFKPKLEPKVENIIFHFDFEKGEYKCQNS
;
A
#
# COMPACT_ATOMS: atom_id res chain seq x y z
N LEU A 1 -0.10 -2.10 -11.53
CA LEU A 1 -0.76 -2.63 -10.33
C LEU A 1 -1.67 -3.82 -10.64
N ILE A 2 -2.42 -3.84 -11.74
CA ILE A 2 -3.28 -4.97 -12.15
C ILE A 2 -2.46 -6.27 -12.31
N ALA A 3 -1.31 -6.20 -12.98
CA ALA A 3 -0.41 -7.35 -13.11
C ALA A 3 0.07 -7.89 -11.75
N ALA A 4 0.33 -7.00 -10.80
CA ALA A 4 0.69 -7.38 -9.44
C ALA A 4 -0.45 -8.14 -8.75
N ALA A 5 -1.70 -7.62 -8.82
CA ALA A 5 -2.87 -8.30 -8.26
C ALA A 5 -3.06 -9.71 -8.84
N ASN A 6 -2.90 -9.85 -10.18
CA ASN A 6 -2.97 -11.14 -10.85
C ASN A 6 -1.84 -12.10 -10.42
N THR A 7 -0.64 -11.59 -10.20
CA THR A 7 0.50 -12.39 -9.72
C THR A 7 0.25 -12.90 -8.31
N PHE A 8 -0.24 -12.06 -7.40
CA PHE A 8 -0.61 -12.49 -6.04
C PHE A 8 -1.70 -13.57 -6.07
N ARG A 9 -2.73 -13.38 -6.89
CA ARG A 9 -3.81 -14.36 -7.06
C ARG A 9 -3.27 -15.71 -7.57
N ARG A 10 -2.38 -15.70 -8.57
CA ARG A 10 -1.77 -16.93 -9.12
C ARG A 10 -0.93 -17.67 -8.07
N LYS A 11 -0.30 -16.95 -7.16
CA LYS A 11 0.48 -17.51 -6.04
C LYS A 11 -0.40 -17.97 -4.86
N GLY A 12 -1.72 -17.91 -4.96
CA GLY A 12 -2.64 -18.33 -3.90
C GLY A 12 -2.88 -17.30 -2.81
N PHE A 13 -2.39 -16.07 -2.96
CA PHE A 13 -2.64 -14.99 -2.00
C PHE A 13 -3.98 -14.31 -2.27
N ASN A 14 -4.72 -14.02 -1.20
CA ASN A 14 -5.89 -13.16 -1.30
C ASN A 14 -5.45 -11.69 -1.25
N TYR A 15 -5.26 -11.09 -2.42
CA TYR A 15 -4.81 -9.70 -2.51
C TYR A 15 -5.77 -8.69 -1.88
N GLN A 16 -7.07 -9.04 -1.74
CA GLN A 16 -8.07 -8.15 -1.11
C GLN A 16 -7.89 -8.00 0.40
N THR A 17 -7.28 -9.00 1.04
CA THR A 17 -7.10 -9.01 2.51
C THR A 17 -5.63 -8.96 2.93
N GLN A 18 -4.70 -9.32 2.04
CA GLN A 18 -3.29 -9.48 2.38
C GLN A 18 -2.38 -8.42 1.76
N VAL A 19 -2.83 -7.75 0.69
CA VAL A 19 -2.00 -6.79 -0.06
C VAL A 19 -2.64 -5.42 -0.05
N LEU A 20 -1.89 -4.40 0.35
CA LEU A 20 -2.28 -3.01 0.22
C LEU A 20 -1.68 -2.41 -1.05
N PHE A 21 -2.51 -1.83 -1.89
CA PHE A 21 -2.08 -1.20 -3.13
C PHE A 21 -1.93 0.30 -2.92
N VAL A 22 -0.74 0.80 -3.18
CA VAL A 22 -0.43 2.23 -3.11
C VAL A 22 0.09 2.68 -4.46
N ALA A 23 -0.52 3.71 -5.01
CA ALA A 23 -0.06 4.35 -6.23
C ALA A 23 0.15 5.84 -5.99
N ASN A 24 1.09 6.40 -6.70
CA ASN A 24 1.34 7.83 -6.70
C ASN A 24 1.61 8.28 -8.13
N ASP A 25 0.93 9.32 -8.56
CA ASP A 25 1.17 9.97 -9.85
C ASP A 25 1.05 11.48 -9.67
N ILE A 26 1.81 12.24 -10.45
CA ILE A 26 1.71 13.70 -10.48
C ILE A 26 0.53 14.15 -11.34
N ASP A 27 0.16 13.33 -12.34
CA ASP A 27 -0.98 13.62 -13.20
C ASP A 27 -2.28 13.11 -12.57
N ARG A 28 -3.19 14.05 -12.33
CA ARG A 28 -4.48 13.78 -11.73
C ARG A 28 -5.33 12.81 -12.54
N VAL A 29 -5.30 12.91 -13.87
CA VAL A 29 -6.11 12.04 -14.76
C VAL A 29 -5.60 10.61 -14.68
N THR A 30 -4.29 10.42 -14.74
CA THR A 30 -3.65 9.10 -14.59
C THR A 30 -3.97 8.49 -13.22
N ALA A 31 -3.90 9.28 -12.17
CA ALA A 31 -4.25 8.85 -10.82
C ALA A 31 -5.73 8.43 -10.71
N GLN A 32 -6.65 9.19 -11.33
CA GLN A 32 -8.08 8.84 -11.40
C GLN A 32 -8.31 7.52 -12.11
N MET A 33 -7.67 7.31 -13.25
CA MET A 33 -7.77 6.04 -13.99
C MET A 33 -7.28 4.86 -13.14
N CYS A 34 -6.16 5.04 -12.44
CA CYS A 34 -5.62 4.05 -11.52
C CYS A 34 -6.59 3.75 -10.37
N PHE A 35 -7.17 4.78 -9.76
CA PHE A 35 -8.15 4.66 -8.68
C PHE A 35 -9.40 3.87 -9.11
N ILE A 36 -9.95 4.17 -10.29
CA ILE A 36 -11.11 3.47 -10.83
C ILE A 36 -10.78 1.99 -11.05
N GLN A 37 -9.64 1.68 -11.65
CA GLN A 37 -9.22 0.30 -11.89
C GLN A 37 -9.04 -0.49 -10.60
N LEU A 38 -8.35 0.07 -9.60
CA LEU A 38 -8.17 -0.57 -8.30
C LEU A 38 -9.50 -0.80 -7.57
N SER A 39 -10.41 0.18 -7.65
CA SER A 39 -11.73 0.09 -7.04
C SER A 39 -12.59 -1.02 -7.67
N LEU A 40 -12.60 -1.13 -9.00
CA LEU A 40 -13.34 -2.16 -9.73
C LEU A 40 -12.77 -3.58 -9.48
N LEU A 41 -11.48 -3.70 -9.31
CA LEU A 41 -10.82 -4.98 -8.99
C LEU A 41 -10.96 -5.37 -7.52
N GLY A 42 -11.50 -4.50 -6.69
CA GLY A 42 -11.60 -4.73 -5.25
C GLY A 42 -10.24 -4.74 -4.55
N CYS A 43 -9.28 -3.98 -5.06
CA CYS A 43 -7.96 -3.84 -4.43
C CYS A 43 -8.05 -2.84 -3.28
N PRO A 44 -7.70 -3.23 -2.04
CA PRO A 44 -7.62 -2.29 -0.93
C PRO A 44 -6.38 -1.39 -1.09
N GLY A 45 -6.56 -0.10 -0.91
CA GLY A 45 -5.46 0.84 -1.03
C GLY A 45 -5.88 2.27 -1.31
N TYR A 46 -4.92 3.05 -1.74
CA TYR A 46 -5.16 4.44 -2.11
C TYR A 46 -4.26 4.88 -3.27
N VAL A 47 -4.70 5.92 -3.94
CA VAL A 47 -3.94 6.60 -4.98
C VAL A 47 -3.71 8.04 -4.54
N ALA A 48 -2.46 8.46 -4.56
CA ALA A 48 -2.07 9.82 -4.23
C ALA A 48 -1.76 10.61 -5.51
N VAL A 49 -2.24 11.84 -5.58
CA VAL A 49 -1.78 12.82 -6.56
C VAL A 49 -0.71 13.66 -5.87
N ALA A 50 0.54 13.41 -6.17
CA ALA A 50 1.65 14.09 -5.54
C ALA A 50 2.91 14.01 -6.40
N ASN A 51 3.77 15.01 -6.25
CA ASN A 51 5.09 14.97 -6.89
C ASN A 51 6.05 14.15 -5.99
N THR A 52 6.43 12.97 -6.47
CA THR A 52 7.32 12.05 -5.74
C THR A 52 8.71 12.61 -5.45
N LEU A 53 9.15 13.59 -6.21
CA LEU A 53 10.49 14.19 -6.04
C LEU A 53 10.48 15.38 -5.07
N SER A 54 9.50 16.28 -5.23
CA SER A 54 9.47 17.52 -4.44
C SER A 54 8.58 17.44 -3.19
N ASN A 55 7.53 16.61 -3.25
CA ASN A 55 6.56 16.44 -2.15
C ASN A 55 6.12 14.97 -2.06
N PRO A 56 7.02 14.05 -1.65
CA PRO A 56 6.70 12.64 -1.57
C PRO A 56 5.64 12.35 -0.50
N VAL A 57 4.86 11.30 -0.73
CA VAL A 57 3.92 10.80 0.26
C VAL A 57 4.69 10.37 1.52
N ALA A 58 4.30 10.92 2.65
CA ALA A 58 4.91 10.65 3.94
C ALA A 58 3.99 9.85 4.85
N GLY A 59 4.53 9.44 5.99
CA GLY A 59 3.80 8.67 6.98
C GLY A 59 3.91 7.17 6.79
N LYS A 60 3.09 6.43 7.53
CA LYS A 60 3.05 4.97 7.42
C LYS A 60 2.20 4.55 6.23
N VAL A 61 2.59 3.47 5.56
CA VAL A 61 1.91 2.96 4.35
C VAL A 61 0.40 2.73 4.57
N LEU A 62 0.00 2.24 5.75
CA LEU A 62 -1.42 2.05 6.09
C LEU A 62 -2.17 3.36 6.37
N MET A 63 -1.47 4.40 6.78
CA MET A 63 -2.02 5.70 7.16
C MET A 63 -1.06 6.79 6.69
N PRO A 64 -1.16 7.21 5.41
CA PRO A 64 -0.34 8.28 4.89
C PRO A 64 -0.67 9.61 5.58
N GLU A 65 0.32 10.46 5.72
CA GLU A 65 0.15 11.83 6.19
C GLU A 65 -0.16 12.73 5.01
N GLU A 66 -1.34 13.36 5.04
CA GLU A 66 -1.73 14.33 4.01
C GLU A 66 -0.96 15.63 4.21
N ARG A 67 -0.27 16.05 3.17
CA ARG A 67 0.46 17.31 3.13
C ARG A 67 -0.21 18.30 2.17
N PRO A 68 -0.05 19.60 2.37
CA PRO A 68 -0.57 20.60 1.44
C PRO A 68 -0.12 20.32 0.00
N GLY A 69 -1.06 20.37 -0.94
CA GLY A 69 -0.79 20.09 -2.36
C GLY A 69 -0.80 18.61 -2.75
N GLN A 70 -1.20 17.74 -1.86
CA GLN A 70 -1.45 16.31 -2.16
C GLN A 70 -2.94 16.03 -2.11
N GLU A 71 -3.42 15.12 -2.97
CA GLU A 71 -4.77 14.57 -2.92
C GLU A 71 -4.68 13.06 -2.73
N PHE A 72 -5.55 12.49 -1.88
CA PHE A 72 -5.61 11.06 -1.63
C PHE A 72 -7.00 10.52 -1.94
N TRP A 73 -7.05 9.46 -2.74
CA TRP A 73 -8.29 8.74 -3.05
C TRP A 73 -8.19 7.31 -2.56
N TYR A 74 -8.98 7.00 -1.54
CA TYR A 74 -9.01 5.70 -0.91
C TYR A 74 -10.03 4.79 -1.59
N THR A 75 -9.63 3.59 -1.98
CA THR A 75 -10.53 2.61 -2.59
C THR A 75 -11.57 2.13 -1.59
N PRO A 76 -12.78 1.68 -2.02
CA PRO A 76 -13.81 1.17 -1.11
C PRO A 76 -13.30 0.02 -0.24
N PHE A 77 -12.45 -0.85 -0.77
CA PHE A 77 -11.89 -1.99 -0.04
C PHE A 77 -10.88 -1.62 1.04
N TYR A 78 -10.30 -0.41 0.98
CA TYR A 78 -9.46 0.13 2.05
C TYR A 78 -10.22 0.29 3.37
N PHE A 79 -11.53 0.57 3.31
CA PHE A 79 -12.39 0.76 4.49
C PHE A 79 -13.00 -0.55 5.02
N ARG A 80 -12.69 -1.70 4.43
CA ARG A 80 -13.17 -2.98 4.94
C ARG A 80 -12.66 -3.24 6.36
N LYS A 81 -13.43 -4.06 7.10
CA LYS A 81 -13.20 -4.37 8.52
C LYS A 81 -11.77 -4.86 8.80
N GLU A 82 -11.23 -5.70 7.93
CA GLU A 82 -9.88 -6.27 8.05
C GLU A 82 -8.80 -5.17 8.04
N TRP A 83 -8.92 -4.21 7.14
CA TRP A 83 -8.00 -3.09 7.02
C TRP A 83 -8.22 -2.05 8.11
N SER A 84 -9.47 -1.83 8.52
CA SER A 84 -9.80 -0.97 9.65
C SER A 84 -9.16 -1.46 10.94
N MET A 85 -9.26 -2.76 11.22
CA MET A 85 -8.61 -3.37 12.39
C MET A 85 -7.08 -3.19 12.37
N ARG A 86 -6.45 -3.40 11.22
CA ARG A 86 -4.98 -3.21 11.08
C ARG A 86 -4.56 -1.77 11.36
N ARG A 87 -5.35 -0.78 10.89
CA ARG A 87 -5.09 0.63 11.20
C ARG A 87 -5.25 0.92 12.70
N GLN A 88 -6.29 0.38 13.32
CA GLN A 88 -6.50 0.54 14.76
C GLN A 88 -5.37 -0.07 15.58
N LEU A 89 -4.89 -1.25 15.21
CA LEU A 89 -3.72 -1.87 15.85
C LEU A 89 -2.47 -1.00 15.72
N GLN A 90 -2.24 -0.41 14.55
CA GLN A 90 -1.11 0.51 14.35
C GLN A 90 -1.20 1.78 15.21
N ILE A 91 -2.42 2.32 15.39
CA ILE A 91 -2.66 3.46 16.28
C ILE A 91 -2.38 3.05 17.73
N PHE A 92 -2.88 1.90 18.13
CA PHE A 92 -2.67 1.35 19.47
C PHE A 92 -1.18 1.13 19.76
N GLU A 93 -0.44 0.53 18.84
CA GLU A 93 1.01 0.37 18.97
C GLU A 93 1.74 1.70 19.09
N ARG A 94 1.27 2.74 18.40
CA ARG A 94 1.84 4.09 18.50
C ARG A 94 1.63 4.71 19.89
N GLN A 95 0.45 4.48 20.48
CA GLN A 95 0.09 5.06 21.78
C GLN A 95 0.64 4.26 22.96
N PHE A 96 0.71 2.93 22.83
CA PHE A 96 1.05 2.01 23.92
C PHE A 96 2.31 1.18 23.67
N GLY A 97 2.97 1.33 22.54
CA GLY A 97 4.16 0.57 22.16
C GLY A 97 5.37 0.75 23.08
N ALA A 98 5.37 1.79 23.92
CA ALA A 98 6.37 1.97 24.97
C ALA A 98 6.08 1.11 26.23
N LEU A 99 4.84 0.64 26.43
CA LEU A 99 4.38 -0.11 27.61
C LEU A 99 4.22 -1.60 27.34
N PHE A 100 3.91 -1.99 26.11
CA PHE A 100 3.78 -3.36 25.67
C PHE A 100 4.71 -3.61 24.48
N LYS A 101 5.85 -4.29 24.70
CA LYS A 101 6.53 -5.03 23.63
C LYS A 101 5.82 -6.40 23.51
N PRO A 102 4.85 -6.60 22.63
CA PRO A 102 4.39 -7.94 22.33
C PRO A 102 5.54 -8.62 21.59
N LYS A 103 6.02 -9.69 22.13
CA LYS A 103 7.01 -10.61 21.55
C LYS A 103 6.32 -11.48 20.46
N LEU A 104 5.64 -10.81 19.55
CA LEU A 104 5.03 -11.38 18.36
C LEU A 104 5.47 -10.48 17.21
N GLU A 105 6.68 -10.71 16.72
CA GLU A 105 7.03 -10.28 15.39
C GLU A 105 6.14 -11.06 14.41
N PRO A 106 5.15 -10.44 13.75
CA PRO A 106 4.65 -11.03 12.54
C PRO A 106 5.87 -11.01 11.60
N LYS A 107 6.30 -12.18 11.17
CA LYS A 107 7.30 -12.33 10.12
C LYS A 107 6.68 -11.77 8.84
N VAL A 108 6.60 -10.46 8.75
CA VAL A 108 6.31 -9.75 7.51
C VAL A 108 7.61 -9.81 6.75
N GLU A 109 7.74 -10.81 5.90
CA GLU A 109 8.77 -10.81 4.88
C GLU A 109 8.48 -9.58 4.01
N ASN A 110 9.27 -8.53 4.21
CA ASN A 110 9.27 -7.38 3.32
C ASN A 110 9.84 -7.84 1.99
N ILE A 111 8.97 -8.28 1.09
CA ILE A 111 9.35 -8.58 -0.28
C ILE A 111 9.48 -7.23 -0.99
N ILE A 112 10.70 -6.73 -1.09
CA ILE A 112 11.02 -5.54 -1.89
C ILE A 112 11.22 -6.02 -3.32
N PHE A 113 10.31 -5.63 -4.22
CA PHE A 113 10.46 -5.85 -5.64
C PHE A 113 11.33 -4.74 -6.23
N HIS A 114 12.58 -5.06 -6.56
CA HIS A 114 13.42 -4.23 -7.42
C HIS A 114 13.24 -4.67 -8.87
N PHE A 115 12.81 -3.75 -9.71
CA PHE A 115 12.79 -3.95 -11.15
C PHE A 115 14.08 -3.39 -11.75
N ASP A 116 14.89 -4.26 -12.33
CA ASP A 116 16.13 -3.88 -13.00
C ASP A 116 15.83 -3.59 -14.48
N PHE A 117 15.83 -2.30 -14.85
CA PHE A 117 15.49 -1.84 -16.19
C PHE A 117 16.47 -2.33 -17.27
N GLU A 118 17.71 -2.69 -16.90
CA GLU A 118 18.73 -3.14 -17.85
C GLU A 118 18.59 -4.62 -18.25
N LYS A 119 17.98 -5.45 -17.42
CA LYS A 119 17.89 -6.92 -17.67
C LYS A 119 16.47 -7.46 -17.80
N GLY A 120 15.43 -6.65 -17.57
CA GLY A 120 14.04 -7.09 -17.66
C GLY A 120 13.63 -8.20 -16.68
N GLU A 121 14.41 -8.46 -15.66
CA GLU A 121 14.18 -9.54 -14.69
C GLU A 121 13.80 -9.00 -13.30
N TYR A 122 12.83 -9.67 -12.66
CA TYR A 122 12.47 -9.40 -11.28
C TYR A 122 13.36 -10.21 -10.34
N LYS A 123 14.14 -9.55 -9.49
CA LYS A 123 14.83 -10.20 -8.36
C LYS A 123 14.04 -10.00 -7.07
N CYS A 124 13.61 -11.09 -6.45
CA CYS A 124 13.12 -11.09 -5.07
C CYS A 124 14.34 -11.19 -4.14
N GLN A 125 14.62 -10.17 -3.38
CA GLN A 125 15.54 -10.26 -2.25
C GLN A 125 14.73 -10.49 -0.98
N ASN A 126 14.92 -11.65 -0.37
CA ASN A 126 14.53 -11.92 1.01
C ASN A 126 15.58 -11.26 1.90
N SER A 127 15.16 -10.29 2.64
CA SER A 127 15.98 -9.74 3.73
C SER A 127 15.50 -10.29 5.07
#